data_7c04f46a3acf52cc72dc130052493172
#
_entry.id   7c04f46a3acf52cc72dc130052493172
#
_cell.length_a   1.000
_cell.length_b   1.000
_cell.length_c   1.000
_cell.angle_alpha   90.00
_cell.angle_beta   90.00
_cell.angle_gamma   90.00
#
_symmetry.space_group_name_H-M   'P 1'
#
loop_
_entity.id
_entity.type
_entity.pdbx_description
1 polymer ?
#
loop_
_entity_poly.entity_id
_entity_poly.type
_entity_poly.pdbx_seq_one_letter_code
_entity_poly.pdbx_strand_id
1 'polypeptide(L)'
;LVGSEMCIRDRDRILPHAHFFAKEGEVEGIPTNWRRSILLVFSITLHNIPEGLAVGVAFGAAANSMSETGLLAAVAVALGIGIQNFPEGAAVSIPLRREGVSRMKSFMYGQASGLVEPIAGVIGAAMVTSMEAILPYALAFAAGAMLYVVVEELIPESQSGGEHESADLSTIGFIIGFAIMMILDVALG
;
A
#
# COMPACT_ATOMS: atom_id res chain seq x y z
N LEU A 1 -2.08 -3.65 17.86
CA LEU A 1 -3.13 -2.61 17.85
C LEU A 1 -2.59 -1.25 18.32
N VAL A 2 -1.92 -1.15 19.50
CA VAL A 2 -1.37 0.13 20.01
C VAL A 2 -0.30 0.72 19.08
N GLY A 3 0.51 -0.11 18.45
CA GLY A 3 1.52 0.35 17.47
C GLY A 3 0.91 0.93 16.21
N SER A 4 -0.17 0.34 15.69
CA SER A 4 -0.84 0.83 14.49
C SER A 4 -1.55 2.17 14.71
N GLU A 5 -2.18 2.37 15.87
CA GLU A 5 -2.81 3.65 16.21
C GLU A 5 -1.79 4.81 16.34
N MET A 6 -0.62 4.54 16.90
CA MET A 6 0.47 5.52 16.93
C MET A 6 0.96 5.85 15.51
N CYS A 7 1.14 4.84 14.66
CA CYS A 7 1.57 5.04 13.28
C CYS A 7 0.55 5.84 12.46
N ILE A 8 -0.75 5.60 12.62
CA ILE A 8 -1.82 6.36 11.97
C ILE A 8 -1.70 7.84 12.34
N ARG A 9 -1.63 8.15 13.64
CA ARG A 9 -1.54 9.53 14.13
C ARG A 9 -0.24 10.23 13.75
N ASP A 10 0.87 9.50 13.71
CA ASP A 10 2.17 10.07 13.34
C ASP A 10 2.25 10.32 11.84
N ARG A 11 1.66 9.46 11.01
CA ARG A 11 1.49 9.70 9.59
C ARG A 11 0.66 10.95 9.33
N ASP A 12 -0.46 11.09 10.01
CA ASP A 12 -1.37 12.23 9.92
C ASP A 12 -0.66 13.57 10.15
N ARG A 13 0.35 13.57 11.02
CA ARG A 13 1.14 14.76 11.35
C ARG A 13 2.36 14.99 10.47
N ILE A 14 2.93 13.93 9.88
CA ILE A 14 4.22 13.98 9.18
C ILE A 14 4.03 13.93 7.67
N LEU A 15 3.16 13.05 7.17
CA LEU A 15 2.95 12.93 5.73
C LEU A 15 1.88 13.92 5.25
N PRO A 16 2.18 14.71 4.21
CA PRO A 16 1.17 15.58 3.62
C PRO A 16 0.09 14.75 2.93
N HIS A 17 -1.17 14.96 3.31
CA HIS A 17 -2.33 14.31 2.73
C HIS A 17 -3.53 15.27 2.77
N ALA A 18 -4.56 14.97 1.99
CA ALA A 18 -5.78 15.75 1.93
C ALA A 18 -6.99 14.83 2.10
N HIS A 19 -7.89 15.16 3.02
CA HIS A 19 -9.13 14.41 3.22
C HIS A 19 -10.08 14.55 2.04
N PHE A 20 -10.92 13.55 1.83
CA PHE A 20 -11.89 13.56 0.72
C PHE A 20 -12.83 14.76 0.75
N PHE A 21 -13.23 15.21 1.93
CA PHE A 21 -14.13 16.35 2.13
C PHE A 21 -13.41 17.69 2.34
N ALA A 22 -12.06 17.70 2.32
CA ALA A 22 -11.29 18.92 2.45
C ALA A 22 -11.45 19.81 1.21
N LYS A 23 -11.46 21.14 1.41
CA LYS A 23 -11.44 22.10 0.30
C LYS A 23 -10.08 22.06 -0.39
N GLU A 24 -10.05 22.48 -1.67
CA GLU A 24 -8.79 22.65 -2.39
C GLU A 24 -7.81 23.51 -1.57
N GLY A 25 -6.65 22.95 -1.23
CA GLY A 25 -5.61 23.60 -0.45
C GLY A 25 -5.62 23.30 1.06
N GLU A 26 -6.62 22.59 1.58
CA GLU A 26 -6.59 22.06 2.95
C GLU A 26 -5.85 20.72 2.97
N VAL A 27 -4.62 20.73 3.44
CA VAL A 27 -3.75 19.57 3.57
C VAL A 27 -3.32 19.48 5.03
N GLU A 28 -3.46 18.30 5.61
CA GLU A 28 -2.93 18.00 6.94
C GLU A 28 -1.49 17.47 6.85
N GLY A 29 -0.75 17.48 7.93
CA GLY A 29 0.66 17.12 7.96
C GLY A 29 1.57 18.30 7.57
N ILE A 30 2.65 18.01 6.85
CA ILE A 30 3.59 19.06 6.38
C ILE A 30 2.88 19.88 5.29
N PRO A 31 2.80 21.22 5.42
CA PRO A 31 2.15 22.06 4.43
C PRO A 31 2.72 21.85 3.03
N THR A 32 1.85 21.52 2.07
CA THR A 32 2.23 21.31 0.67
C THR A 32 1.15 21.84 -0.26
N ASN A 33 1.57 22.24 -1.47
CA ASN A 33 0.68 22.64 -2.56
C ASN A 33 0.43 21.49 -3.55
N TRP A 34 0.77 20.26 -3.18
CA TRP A 34 0.57 19.11 -4.05
C TRP A 34 -0.91 18.78 -4.19
N ARG A 35 -1.29 18.34 -5.39
CA ARG A 35 -2.65 17.85 -5.63
C ARG A 35 -2.86 16.55 -4.84
N ARG A 36 -4.10 16.30 -4.44
CA ARG A 36 -4.51 15.12 -3.67
C ARG A 36 -4.04 13.81 -4.30
N SER A 37 -4.21 13.66 -5.61
CA SER A 37 -3.74 12.47 -6.34
C SER A 37 -2.23 12.25 -6.26
N ILE A 38 -1.42 13.33 -6.21
CA ILE A 38 0.03 13.21 -6.03
C ILE A 38 0.34 12.73 -4.61
N LEU A 39 -0.39 13.21 -3.61
CA LEU A 39 -0.26 12.77 -2.22
C LEU A 39 -0.62 11.30 -2.06
N LEU A 40 -1.69 10.86 -2.72
CA LEU A 40 -2.09 9.46 -2.77
C LEU A 40 -1.00 8.57 -3.39
N VAL A 41 -0.48 8.94 -4.56
CA VAL A 41 0.63 8.23 -5.22
C VAL A 41 1.84 8.13 -4.30
N PHE A 42 2.22 9.24 -3.66
CA PHE A 42 3.35 9.29 -2.73
C PHE A 42 3.13 8.38 -1.51
N SER A 43 1.94 8.40 -0.93
CA SER A 43 1.58 7.59 0.23
C SER A 43 1.65 6.08 -0.09
N ILE A 44 1.09 5.66 -1.24
CA ILE A 44 1.15 4.26 -1.70
C ILE A 44 2.59 3.86 -2.02
N THR A 45 3.36 4.74 -2.67
CA THR A 45 4.78 4.46 -2.94
C THR A 45 5.59 4.23 -1.66
N LEU A 46 5.35 5.02 -0.61
CA LEU A 46 6.00 4.82 0.69
C LEU A 46 5.57 3.52 1.38
N HIS A 47 4.31 3.12 1.21
CA HIS A 47 3.80 1.87 1.73
C HIS A 47 4.51 0.66 1.09
N ASN A 48 4.80 0.69 -0.20
CA ASN A 48 5.44 -0.40 -0.93
C ASN A 48 6.91 -0.66 -0.50
N ILE A 49 7.57 0.31 0.17
CA ILE A 49 8.95 0.11 0.65
C ILE A 49 9.04 -1.00 1.71
N PRO A 50 8.26 -1.01 2.81
CA PRO A 50 8.24 -2.11 3.76
C PRO A 50 7.88 -3.47 3.16
N GLU A 51 7.00 -3.52 2.17
CA GLU A 51 6.63 -4.75 1.49
C GLU A 51 7.79 -5.33 0.69
N GLY A 52 8.47 -4.49 -0.08
CA GLY A 52 9.70 -4.89 -0.76
C GLY A 52 10.77 -5.39 0.23
N LEU A 53 10.97 -4.68 1.36
CA LEU A 53 11.88 -5.11 2.42
C LEU A 53 11.48 -6.48 2.98
N ALA A 54 10.18 -6.75 3.19
CA ALA A 54 9.69 -8.04 3.69
C ALA A 54 10.06 -9.20 2.75
N VAL A 55 9.81 -9.02 1.44
CA VAL A 55 10.22 -10.00 0.42
C VAL A 55 11.73 -10.21 0.46
N GLY A 56 12.51 -9.14 0.48
CA GLY A 56 13.98 -9.21 0.51
C GLY A 56 14.52 -9.94 1.74
N VAL A 57 13.99 -9.62 2.92
CA VAL A 57 14.37 -10.28 4.18
C VAL A 57 14.01 -11.77 4.15
N ALA A 58 12.82 -12.12 3.64
CA ALA A 58 12.40 -13.51 3.53
C ALA A 58 13.35 -14.33 2.65
N PHE A 59 13.72 -13.82 1.47
CA PHE A 59 14.70 -14.50 0.59
C PHE A 59 16.11 -14.50 1.18
N GLY A 60 16.54 -13.42 1.81
CA GLY A 60 17.85 -13.34 2.45
C GLY A 60 17.98 -14.32 3.62
N ALA A 61 16.95 -14.46 4.46
CA ALA A 61 16.90 -15.41 5.55
C ALA A 61 16.89 -16.85 5.02
N ALA A 62 16.10 -17.15 3.98
CA ALA A 62 16.07 -18.45 3.33
C ALA A 62 17.45 -18.86 2.74
N ALA A 63 18.13 -17.92 2.09
CA ALA A 63 19.47 -18.14 1.55
C ALA A 63 20.51 -18.42 2.64
N ASN A 64 20.45 -17.67 3.75
CA ASN A 64 21.37 -17.88 4.88
C ASN A 64 21.15 -19.21 5.60
N SER A 65 19.91 -19.66 5.71
CA SER A 65 19.57 -20.93 6.38
C SER A 65 19.74 -22.16 5.49
N MET A 66 19.92 -22.00 4.18
CA MET A 66 19.94 -23.07 3.17
C MET A 66 18.72 -24.01 3.28
N SER A 67 17.58 -23.48 3.70
CA SER A 67 16.35 -24.21 3.97
C SER A 67 15.40 -24.20 2.77
N GLU A 68 15.05 -25.41 2.26
CA GLU A 68 14.03 -25.51 1.20
C GLU A 68 12.66 -25.01 1.64
N THR A 69 12.26 -25.28 2.88
CA THR A 69 11.00 -24.77 3.45
C THR A 69 11.01 -23.25 3.59
N GLY A 70 12.15 -22.66 3.96
CA GLY A 70 12.34 -21.22 4.01
C GLY A 70 12.22 -20.58 2.62
N LEU A 71 12.77 -21.22 1.60
CA LEU A 71 12.63 -20.72 0.22
C LEU A 71 11.18 -20.77 -0.27
N LEU A 72 10.45 -21.84 0.02
CA LEU A 72 9.03 -21.93 -0.34
C LEU A 72 8.19 -20.85 0.36
N ALA A 73 8.45 -20.59 1.64
CA ALA A 73 7.80 -19.52 2.38
C ALA A 73 8.12 -18.14 1.77
N ALA A 74 9.38 -17.86 1.42
CA ALA A 74 9.77 -16.63 0.75
C ALA A 74 9.07 -16.45 -0.61
N VAL A 75 8.94 -17.52 -1.40
CA VAL A 75 8.19 -17.50 -2.66
C VAL A 75 6.72 -17.25 -2.42
N ALA A 76 6.09 -17.83 -1.40
CA ALA A 76 4.71 -17.60 -1.05
C ALA A 76 4.46 -16.11 -0.69
N VAL A 77 5.33 -15.53 0.14
CA VAL A 77 5.28 -14.09 0.47
C VAL A 77 5.39 -13.22 -0.80
N ALA A 78 6.37 -13.53 -1.66
CA ALA A 78 6.57 -12.77 -2.91
C ALA A 78 5.37 -12.88 -3.85
N LEU A 79 4.74 -14.05 -3.94
CA LEU A 79 3.53 -14.24 -4.75
C LEU A 79 2.33 -13.51 -4.16
N GLY A 80 2.15 -13.54 -2.84
CA GLY A 80 1.09 -12.80 -2.15
C GLY A 80 1.19 -11.30 -2.41
N ILE A 81 2.35 -10.71 -2.17
CA ILE A 81 2.62 -9.28 -2.42
C ILE A 81 2.49 -8.97 -3.92
N GLY A 82 3.00 -9.82 -4.81
CA GLY A 82 2.88 -9.63 -6.25
C GLY A 82 1.42 -9.61 -6.74
N ILE A 83 0.53 -10.42 -6.16
CA ILE A 83 -0.90 -10.40 -6.47
C ILE A 83 -1.57 -9.12 -5.93
N GLN A 84 -1.20 -8.70 -4.72
CA GLN A 84 -1.69 -7.49 -4.06
C GLN A 84 -1.32 -6.22 -4.84
N ASN A 85 -0.16 -6.17 -5.48
CA ASN A 85 0.31 -5.04 -6.28
C ASN A 85 -0.62 -4.66 -7.45
N PHE A 86 -1.41 -5.60 -7.95
CA PHE A 86 -2.35 -5.30 -9.02
C PHE A 86 -3.48 -4.35 -8.55
N PRO A 87 -4.24 -4.64 -7.47
CA PRO A 87 -5.21 -3.69 -6.94
C PRO A 87 -4.57 -2.38 -6.44
N GLU A 88 -3.36 -2.40 -5.91
CA GLU A 88 -2.65 -1.18 -5.47
C GLU A 88 -2.29 -0.27 -6.65
N GLY A 89 -1.77 -0.83 -7.73
CA GLY A 89 -1.55 -0.08 -8.96
C GLY A 89 -2.84 0.51 -9.54
N ALA A 90 -3.97 -0.19 -9.39
CA ALA A 90 -5.28 0.32 -9.77
C ALA A 90 -5.73 1.47 -8.86
N ALA A 91 -5.47 1.38 -7.54
CA ALA A 91 -5.77 2.44 -6.57
C ALA A 91 -5.02 3.75 -6.87
N VAL A 92 -3.84 3.68 -7.48
CA VAL A 92 -3.10 4.83 -8.01
C VAL A 92 -3.67 5.29 -9.35
N SER A 93 -3.88 4.36 -10.27
CA SER A 93 -4.17 4.68 -11.68
C SER A 93 -5.58 5.24 -11.90
N ILE A 94 -6.58 4.75 -11.13
CA ILE A 94 -7.98 5.11 -11.32
C ILE A 94 -8.25 6.57 -10.90
N PRO A 95 -7.84 7.06 -9.73
CA PRO A 95 -8.00 8.46 -9.35
C PRO A 95 -7.31 9.42 -10.31
N LEU A 96 -6.06 9.14 -10.70
CA LEU A 96 -5.35 9.92 -11.71
C LEU A 96 -6.11 10.01 -13.04
N ARG A 97 -6.75 8.91 -13.44
CA ARG A 97 -7.56 8.89 -14.66
C ARG A 97 -8.82 9.75 -14.53
N ARG A 98 -9.46 9.78 -13.36
CA ARG A 98 -10.61 10.65 -13.06
C ARG A 98 -10.24 12.13 -13.12
N GLU A 99 -9.03 12.49 -12.69
CA GLU A 99 -8.50 13.86 -12.79
C GLU A 99 -8.08 14.27 -14.22
N GLY A 100 -8.35 13.44 -15.24
CA GLY A 100 -8.09 13.77 -16.63
C GLY A 100 -6.70 13.39 -17.14
N VAL A 101 -5.86 12.73 -16.32
CA VAL A 101 -4.57 12.20 -16.78
C VAL A 101 -4.82 11.14 -17.85
N SER A 102 -4.00 11.10 -18.89
CA SER A 102 -4.16 10.13 -19.98
C SER A 102 -4.03 8.69 -19.48
N ARG A 103 -4.71 7.72 -20.13
CA ARG A 103 -4.69 6.30 -19.73
C ARG A 103 -3.28 5.76 -19.55
N MET A 104 -2.40 6.02 -20.52
CA MET A 104 -1.02 5.54 -20.48
C MET A 104 -0.24 6.16 -19.31
N LYS A 105 -0.37 7.46 -19.06
CA LYS A 105 0.31 8.12 -17.94
C LYS A 105 -0.21 7.60 -16.60
N SER A 106 -1.52 7.46 -16.42
CA SER A 106 -2.11 6.91 -15.19
C SER A 106 -1.60 5.50 -14.92
N PHE A 107 -1.59 4.64 -15.95
CA PHE A 107 -1.03 3.30 -15.85
C PHE A 107 0.47 3.32 -15.47
N MET A 108 1.26 4.16 -16.13
CA MET A 108 2.70 4.28 -15.82
C MET A 108 2.97 4.78 -14.41
N TYR A 109 2.16 5.68 -13.87
CA TYR A 109 2.27 6.09 -12.47
C TYR A 109 1.92 4.96 -11.51
N GLY A 110 0.90 4.16 -11.78
CA GLY A 110 0.58 2.96 -11.01
C GLY A 110 1.70 1.93 -11.05
N GLN A 111 2.34 1.73 -12.20
CA GLN A 111 3.51 0.85 -12.29
C GLN A 111 4.73 1.44 -11.55
N ALA A 112 4.94 2.74 -11.65
CA ALA A 112 6.08 3.41 -11.03
C ALA A 112 6.01 3.38 -9.50
N SER A 113 4.81 3.41 -8.90
CA SER A 113 4.65 3.30 -7.44
C SER A 113 5.15 1.97 -6.88
N GLY A 114 5.07 0.88 -7.67
CA GLY A 114 5.60 -0.43 -7.28
C GLY A 114 7.10 -0.63 -7.55
N LEU A 115 7.75 0.25 -8.31
CA LEU A 115 9.18 0.08 -8.61
C LEU A 115 10.11 0.20 -7.40
N VAL A 116 9.63 0.78 -6.31
CA VAL A 116 10.39 0.86 -5.06
C VAL A 116 10.54 -0.49 -4.38
N GLU A 117 9.62 -1.44 -4.61
CA GLU A 117 9.65 -2.78 -4.00
C GLU A 117 10.85 -3.61 -4.41
N PRO A 118 11.17 -3.79 -5.71
CA PRO A 118 12.37 -4.51 -6.09
C PRO A 118 13.66 -3.88 -5.51
N ILE A 119 13.71 -2.56 -5.42
CA ILE A 119 14.85 -1.84 -4.84
C ILE A 119 14.94 -2.14 -3.35
N ALA A 120 13.83 -1.98 -2.62
CA ALA A 120 13.74 -2.29 -1.21
C ALA A 120 14.01 -3.78 -0.94
N GLY A 121 13.54 -4.68 -1.83
CA GLY A 121 13.82 -6.11 -1.76
C GLY A 121 15.31 -6.43 -1.82
N VAL A 122 16.06 -5.82 -2.73
CA VAL A 122 17.52 -5.98 -2.79
C VAL A 122 18.18 -5.49 -1.51
N ILE A 123 17.74 -4.34 -0.97
CA ILE A 123 18.26 -3.79 0.29
C ILE A 123 17.93 -4.74 1.45
N GLY A 124 16.69 -5.23 1.54
CA GLY A 124 16.24 -6.17 2.56
C GLY A 124 17.06 -7.47 2.55
N ALA A 125 17.28 -8.04 1.37
CA ALA A 125 18.10 -9.25 1.21
C ALA A 125 19.58 -9.02 1.59
N ALA A 126 20.15 -7.88 1.20
CA ALA A 126 21.55 -7.55 1.49
C ALA A 126 21.78 -7.24 2.98
N MET A 127 20.78 -6.74 3.68
CA MET A 127 20.87 -6.30 5.08
C MET A 127 20.00 -7.15 6.02
N VAL A 128 19.74 -8.40 5.71
CA VAL A 128 18.77 -9.26 6.40
C VAL A 128 18.91 -9.22 7.92
N THR A 129 20.12 -9.37 8.45
CA THR A 129 20.38 -9.41 9.90
C THR A 129 20.01 -8.10 10.64
N SER A 130 20.12 -6.97 9.97
CA SER A 130 19.72 -5.65 10.53
C SER A 130 18.24 -5.38 10.31
N MET A 131 17.73 -5.82 9.17
CA MET A 131 16.32 -5.59 8.79
C MET A 131 15.34 -6.47 9.57
N GLU A 132 15.71 -7.71 9.93
CA GLU A 132 14.86 -8.58 10.77
C GLU A 132 14.38 -7.90 12.06
N ALA A 133 15.23 -7.12 12.70
CA ALA A 133 14.85 -6.39 13.92
C ALA A 133 13.91 -5.20 13.67
N ILE A 134 14.00 -4.56 12.51
CA ILE A 134 13.23 -3.35 12.15
C ILE A 134 11.93 -3.72 11.43
N LEU A 135 11.92 -4.83 10.70
CA LEU A 135 10.83 -5.25 9.82
C LEU A 135 9.44 -5.26 10.49
N PRO A 136 9.24 -5.81 11.72
CA PRO A 136 7.93 -5.78 12.36
C PRO A 136 7.37 -4.38 12.57
N TYR A 137 8.23 -3.42 12.88
CA TYR A 137 7.83 -2.02 13.06
C TYR A 137 7.52 -1.35 11.74
N ALA A 138 8.32 -1.63 10.69
CA ALA A 138 8.10 -1.11 9.35
C ALA A 138 6.79 -1.66 8.76
N LEU A 139 6.49 -2.93 8.92
CA LEU A 139 5.23 -3.54 8.49
C LEU A 139 4.02 -3.01 9.28
N ALA A 140 4.16 -2.83 10.59
CA ALA A 140 3.10 -2.23 11.41
C ALA A 140 2.80 -0.78 10.97
N PHE A 141 3.83 -0.01 10.65
CA PHE A 141 3.69 1.34 10.08
C PHE A 141 2.98 1.30 8.73
N ALA A 142 3.42 0.43 7.82
CA ALA A 142 2.82 0.25 6.50
C ALA A 142 1.34 -0.13 6.59
N ALA A 143 0.99 -1.11 7.44
CA ALA A 143 -0.40 -1.52 7.67
C ALA A 143 -1.27 -0.38 8.20
N GLY A 144 -0.76 0.42 9.14
CA GLY A 144 -1.46 1.60 9.66
C GLY A 144 -1.66 2.67 8.58
N ALA A 145 -0.63 2.93 7.77
CA ALA A 145 -0.71 3.88 6.67
C ALA A 145 -1.72 3.45 5.60
N MET A 146 -1.74 2.16 5.23
CA MET A 146 -2.69 1.63 4.26
C MET A 146 -4.13 1.70 4.78
N LEU A 147 -4.36 1.30 6.04
CA LEU A 147 -5.69 1.39 6.64
C LEU A 147 -6.21 2.83 6.63
N TYR A 148 -5.33 3.80 6.92
CA TYR A 148 -5.67 5.21 6.85
C TYR A 148 -6.10 5.63 5.45
N VAL A 149 -5.31 5.31 4.41
CA VAL A 149 -5.63 5.63 3.00
C VAL A 149 -6.95 4.99 2.58
N VAL A 150 -7.20 3.75 2.94
CA VAL A 150 -8.45 3.05 2.61
C VAL A 150 -9.65 3.76 3.22
N VAL A 151 -9.59 4.12 4.50
CA VAL A 151 -10.72 4.73 5.22
C VAL A 151 -10.95 6.18 4.80
N GLU A 152 -9.89 6.97 4.69
CA GLU A 152 -9.98 8.42 4.47
C GLU A 152 -10.09 8.81 3.00
N GLU A 153 -9.59 7.98 2.09
CA GLU A 153 -9.55 8.32 0.67
C GLU A 153 -10.32 7.34 -0.20
N LEU A 154 -9.98 6.04 -0.18
CA LEU A 154 -10.50 5.09 -1.16
C LEU A 154 -11.98 4.75 -0.94
N ILE A 155 -12.42 4.52 0.30
CA ILE A 155 -13.83 4.24 0.59
C ILE A 155 -14.71 5.45 0.26
N PRO A 156 -14.45 6.68 0.75
CA PRO A 156 -15.25 7.85 0.39
C PRO A 156 -15.28 8.11 -1.12
N GLU A 157 -14.14 7.96 -1.81
CA GLU A 157 -14.08 8.15 -3.25
C GLU A 157 -14.91 7.12 -4.01
N SER A 158 -14.88 5.85 -3.60
CA SER A 158 -15.65 4.78 -4.23
C SER A 158 -17.17 4.98 -4.08
N GLN A 159 -17.60 5.63 -3.01
CA GLN A 159 -19.01 5.91 -2.72
C GLN A 159 -19.52 7.25 -3.27
N SER A 160 -18.64 8.10 -3.78
CA SER A 160 -18.99 9.44 -4.26
C SER A 160 -19.72 9.49 -5.62
N GLY A 161 -20.03 8.37 -6.23
CA GLY A 161 -20.57 8.23 -7.58
C GLY A 161 -22.05 8.56 -7.82
N GLY A 162 -22.77 9.11 -6.84
CA GLY A 162 -24.01 9.88 -7.07
C GLY A 162 -25.34 9.17 -6.96
N GLU A 163 -25.49 7.87 -7.07
CA GLU A 163 -26.75 7.15 -6.85
C GLU A 163 -26.59 6.10 -5.74
N HIS A 164 -27.64 5.90 -4.91
CA HIS A 164 -27.62 4.91 -3.82
C HIS A 164 -27.21 3.51 -4.30
N GLU A 165 -27.65 3.12 -5.50
CA GLU A 165 -27.32 1.83 -6.10
C GLU A 165 -25.82 1.67 -6.41
N SER A 166 -25.12 2.75 -6.72
CA SER A 166 -23.65 2.74 -6.95
C SER A 166 -22.87 2.60 -5.64
N ALA A 167 -23.35 3.18 -4.54
CA ALA A 167 -22.74 3.06 -3.23
C ALA A 167 -22.86 1.64 -2.66
N ASP A 168 -24.01 1.00 -2.82
CA ASP A 168 -24.22 -0.39 -2.42
C ASP A 168 -23.31 -1.35 -3.20
N LEU A 169 -23.18 -1.15 -4.51
CA LEU A 169 -22.28 -1.94 -5.35
C LEU A 169 -20.82 -1.78 -4.94
N SER A 170 -20.40 -0.56 -4.60
CA SER A 170 -19.04 -0.27 -4.11
C SER A 170 -18.79 -0.97 -2.78
N THR A 171 -19.76 -0.96 -1.87
CA THR A 171 -19.65 -1.63 -0.57
C THR A 171 -19.56 -3.16 -0.74
N ILE A 172 -20.39 -3.75 -1.61
CA ILE A 172 -20.32 -5.18 -1.92
C ILE A 172 -18.97 -5.53 -2.55
N GLY A 173 -18.49 -4.72 -3.49
CA GLY A 173 -17.19 -4.89 -4.11
C GLY A 173 -16.04 -4.86 -3.10
N PHE A 174 -16.09 -3.92 -2.15
CA PHE A 174 -15.13 -3.84 -1.04
C PHE A 174 -15.13 -5.11 -0.19
N ILE A 175 -16.31 -5.59 0.23
CA ILE A 175 -16.43 -6.80 1.06
C ILE A 175 -15.90 -8.04 0.31
N ILE A 176 -16.24 -8.19 -0.97
CA ILE A 176 -15.75 -9.31 -1.79
C ILE A 176 -14.24 -9.22 -1.96
N GLY A 177 -13.69 -8.04 -2.27
CA GLY A 177 -12.25 -7.83 -2.41
C GLY A 177 -11.50 -8.16 -1.11
N PHE A 178 -12.01 -7.68 0.02
CA PHE A 178 -11.47 -7.99 1.34
C PHE A 178 -11.48 -9.49 1.63
N ALA A 179 -12.59 -10.17 1.35
CA ALA A 179 -12.70 -11.62 1.56
C ALA A 179 -11.70 -12.40 0.68
N ILE A 180 -11.53 -12.02 -0.59
CA ILE A 180 -10.55 -12.63 -1.49
C ILE A 180 -9.12 -12.43 -0.96
N MET A 181 -8.76 -11.22 -0.55
CA MET A 181 -7.43 -10.94 0.00
C MET A 181 -7.17 -11.71 1.29
N MET A 182 -8.15 -11.79 2.20
CA MET A 182 -8.05 -12.61 3.41
C MET A 182 -7.83 -14.10 3.11
N ILE A 183 -8.52 -14.64 2.10
CA ILE A 183 -8.32 -16.04 1.67
C ILE A 183 -6.91 -16.24 1.11
N LEU A 184 -6.43 -15.32 0.31
CA LEU A 184 -5.08 -15.39 -0.26
C LEU A 184 -4.01 -15.29 0.83
N ASP A 185 -4.17 -14.39 1.79
CA ASP A 185 -3.27 -14.22 2.93
C ASP A 185 -3.16 -15.50 3.76
N VAL A 186 -4.30 -16.10 4.12
CA VAL A 186 -4.33 -17.36 4.89
C VAL A 186 -3.82 -18.56 4.07
N ALA A 187 -4.02 -18.58 2.76
CA ALA A 187 -3.64 -19.69 1.90
C ALA A 187 -2.15 -19.66 1.48
N LEU A 188 -1.56 -18.46 1.41
CA LEU A 188 -0.17 -18.27 0.95
C LEU A 188 0.79 -17.84 2.07
N GLY A 189 0.29 -17.26 3.17
CA GLY A 189 1.07 -16.89 4.35
C GLY A 189 1.06 -17.99 5.39
#